data_c8ec30c0d3bf9fe1ed647229ba13780c
#
_entry.id   c8ec30c0d3bf9fe1ed647229ba13780c
#
_cell.length_a   1.000
_cell.length_b   1.000
_cell.length_c   1.000
_cell.angle_alpha   90.00
_cell.angle_beta   90.00
_cell.angle_gamma   90.00
#
_symmetry.space_group_name_H-M   'P 1'
#
loop_
_entity.id
_entity.type
_entity.pdbx_description
1 polymer ?
#
loop_
_entity_poly.entity_id
_entity_poly.type
_entity_poly.pdbx_seq_one_letter_code
_entity_poly.pdbx_strand_id
1 'polypeptide(L)'
;MITGFRLAFGGAAEYFGIRPDLVTYGKIIGAGMPVGAYGGRKEIMDLISPCGPVYQAGTLSGNPVAMAAGFTQLKYLYEHQEIYKDLAAKGEKLYGGLKKIVEEKGLPYQVNYDSSLASIFFTDQEVKDYVSAKTSNLELFAKYFKGMLKRGIHLAPSQFEAMFLSTAHTDEVIDETLEAMRGALGDL
;
A
#
# COMPACT_ATOMS: atom_id res chain seq x y z
N MET A 1 -1.53 -8.77 -4.14
CA MET A 1 -2.71 -7.93 -4.52
C MET A 1 -2.44 -6.45 -4.26
N ILE A 2 -2.08 -6.02 -3.04
CA ILE A 2 -1.82 -4.60 -2.70
C ILE A 2 -0.51 -4.10 -3.32
N THR A 3 0.53 -4.91 -3.34
CA THR A 3 1.87 -4.56 -3.81
C THR A 3 2.05 -4.66 -5.32
N GLY A 4 1.14 -5.34 -6.03
CA GLY A 4 1.17 -5.45 -7.48
C GLY A 4 1.04 -4.07 -8.14
N PHE A 5 1.96 -3.75 -9.06
CA PHE A 5 2.05 -2.46 -9.75
C PHE A 5 2.18 -1.24 -8.80
N ARG A 6 2.59 -1.46 -7.54
CA ARG A 6 2.78 -0.40 -6.54
C ARG A 6 4.25 -0.17 -6.20
N LEU A 7 4.99 -1.22 -5.84
CA LEU A 7 6.41 -1.12 -5.49
C LEU A 7 7.30 -1.05 -6.72
N ALA A 8 6.93 -1.76 -7.76
CA ALA A 8 7.53 -1.77 -9.08
C ALA A 8 6.45 -2.17 -10.10
N PHE A 9 6.75 -2.13 -11.38
CA PHE A 9 5.80 -2.58 -12.40
C PHE A 9 5.44 -4.06 -12.23
N GLY A 10 6.40 -4.93 -11.95
CA GLY A 10 6.18 -6.35 -11.59
C GLY A 10 5.77 -6.58 -10.14
N GLY A 11 5.52 -5.52 -9.37
CA GLY A 11 5.11 -5.59 -7.96
C GLY A 11 6.20 -6.08 -7.02
N ALA A 12 5.79 -6.60 -5.86
CA ALA A 12 6.73 -7.10 -4.85
C ALA A 12 7.60 -8.27 -5.36
N ALA A 13 7.10 -9.06 -6.30
CA ALA A 13 7.87 -10.16 -6.88
C ALA A 13 9.13 -9.65 -7.60
N GLU A 14 9.00 -8.60 -8.41
CA GLU A 14 10.13 -7.92 -9.04
C GLU A 14 11.01 -7.22 -8.00
N TYR A 15 10.39 -6.42 -7.13
CA TYR A 15 11.08 -5.60 -6.14
C TYR A 15 11.99 -6.40 -5.21
N PHE A 16 11.54 -7.57 -4.74
CA PHE A 16 12.29 -8.45 -3.85
C PHE A 16 12.99 -9.61 -4.56
N GLY A 17 12.94 -9.71 -5.88
CA GLY A 17 13.55 -10.81 -6.64
C GLY A 17 12.92 -12.17 -6.37
N ILE A 18 11.62 -12.21 -6.06
CA ILE A 18 10.88 -13.44 -5.72
C ILE A 18 10.24 -14.02 -6.99
N ARG A 19 10.28 -15.35 -7.15
CA ARG A 19 9.59 -16.08 -8.22
C ARG A 19 8.45 -16.92 -7.61
N PRO A 20 7.24 -16.36 -7.49
CA PRO A 20 6.10 -17.09 -6.95
C PRO A 20 5.57 -18.12 -7.95
N ASP A 21 5.00 -19.23 -7.46
CA ASP A 21 4.30 -20.21 -8.31
C ASP A 21 2.98 -19.65 -8.84
N LEU A 22 2.28 -18.89 -8.00
CA LEU A 22 1.05 -18.17 -8.33
C LEU A 22 1.12 -16.74 -7.78
N VAL A 23 0.48 -15.80 -8.49
CA VAL A 23 0.36 -14.40 -8.09
C VAL A 23 -1.07 -13.93 -8.31
N THR A 24 -1.55 -13.09 -7.40
CA THR A 24 -2.85 -12.43 -7.52
C THR A 24 -2.68 -10.92 -7.61
N TYR A 25 -3.43 -10.29 -8.50
CA TYR A 25 -3.49 -8.85 -8.69
C TYR A 25 -4.90 -8.32 -8.46
N GLY A 26 -4.99 -7.05 -8.12
CA GLY A 26 -6.23 -6.32 -7.92
C GLY A 26 -5.95 -4.85 -7.72
N LYS A 27 -6.93 -4.08 -7.25
CA LYS A 27 -6.77 -2.65 -6.92
C LYS A 27 -6.22 -1.83 -8.09
N ILE A 28 -4.93 -1.52 -8.12
CA ILE A 28 -4.28 -0.67 -9.13
C ILE A 28 -4.58 -1.15 -10.56
N ILE A 29 -4.61 -2.47 -10.82
CA ILE A 29 -4.87 -2.99 -12.16
C ILE A 29 -6.25 -2.62 -12.72
N GLY A 30 -7.16 -2.20 -11.88
CA GLY A 30 -8.52 -1.80 -12.27
C GLY A 30 -8.69 -0.30 -12.49
N ALA A 31 -7.69 0.53 -12.13
CA ALA A 31 -7.82 2.00 -12.20
C ALA A 31 -9.12 2.51 -11.51
N GLY A 32 -9.45 1.98 -10.33
CA GLY A 32 -10.69 2.26 -9.61
C GLY A 32 -11.88 1.36 -9.96
N MET A 33 -11.80 0.59 -11.06
CA MET A 33 -12.83 -0.37 -11.43
C MET A 33 -12.59 -1.75 -10.77
N PRO A 34 -13.66 -2.56 -10.55
CA PRO A 34 -13.54 -3.86 -9.90
C PRO A 34 -12.89 -4.88 -10.84
N VAL A 35 -11.59 -5.08 -10.69
CA VAL A 35 -10.80 -6.06 -11.44
C VAL A 35 -9.99 -6.91 -10.48
N GLY A 36 -9.99 -8.21 -10.72
CA GLY A 36 -9.05 -9.15 -10.15
C GLY A 36 -8.39 -9.96 -11.25
N ALA A 37 -7.13 -10.31 -11.06
CA ALA A 37 -6.40 -11.20 -11.94
C ALA A 37 -5.54 -12.15 -11.13
N TYR A 38 -5.26 -13.30 -11.70
CA TYR A 38 -4.28 -14.24 -11.19
C TYR A 38 -3.47 -14.83 -12.35
N GLY A 39 -2.29 -15.26 -12.05
CA GLY A 39 -1.38 -15.84 -13.01
C GLY A 39 -0.28 -16.61 -12.31
N GLY A 40 0.56 -17.27 -13.06
CA GLY A 40 1.66 -18.05 -12.50
C GLY A 40 2.33 -18.96 -13.51
N ARG A 41 2.96 -20.00 -13.00
CA ARG A 41 3.66 -20.98 -13.82
C ARG A 41 2.72 -21.62 -14.82
N LYS A 42 3.20 -21.80 -16.06
CA LYS A 42 2.41 -22.30 -17.18
C LYS A 42 1.71 -23.63 -16.85
N GLU A 43 2.43 -24.58 -16.26
CA GLU A 43 1.91 -25.89 -15.90
C GLU A 43 0.77 -25.86 -14.87
N ILE A 44 0.70 -24.82 -14.04
CA ILE A 44 -0.41 -24.59 -13.11
C ILE A 44 -1.57 -23.92 -13.85
N MET A 45 -1.28 -22.90 -14.66
CA MET A 45 -2.31 -22.17 -15.40
C MET A 45 -2.98 -23.02 -16.48
N ASP A 46 -2.28 -23.99 -17.07
CA ASP A 46 -2.84 -24.95 -18.03
C ASP A 46 -3.92 -25.89 -17.43
N LEU A 47 -4.04 -25.91 -16.10
CA LEU A 47 -5.15 -26.61 -15.43
C LEU A 47 -6.48 -25.88 -15.54
N ILE A 48 -6.48 -24.61 -15.93
CA ILE A 48 -7.69 -23.80 -16.08
C ILE A 48 -8.39 -24.16 -17.40
N SER A 49 -9.71 -24.29 -17.34
CA SER A 49 -10.54 -24.50 -18.54
C SER A 49 -10.32 -23.38 -19.59
N PRO A 50 -10.27 -23.69 -20.90
CA PRO A 50 -10.57 -24.99 -21.54
C PRO A 50 -9.36 -25.96 -21.61
N CYS A 51 -8.16 -25.54 -21.20
CA CYS A 51 -6.96 -26.37 -21.29
C CYS A 51 -6.95 -27.50 -20.26
N GLY A 52 -7.55 -27.29 -19.08
CA GLY A 52 -7.60 -28.23 -17.99
C GLY A 52 -8.99 -28.31 -17.33
N PRO A 53 -9.11 -29.11 -16.26
CA PRO A 53 -10.42 -29.43 -15.65
C PRO A 53 -10.92 -28.36 -14.67
N VAL A 54 -10.11 -27.34 -14.35
CA VAL A 54 -10.48 -26.33 -13.36
C VAL A 54 -11.35 -25.25 -14.00
N TYR A 55 -12.62 -25.26 -13.65
CA TYR A 55 -13.58 -24.25 -14.13
C TYR A 55 -13.37 -22.91 -13.42
N GLN A 56 -13.38 -21.83 -14.18
CA GLN A 56 -13.33 -20.45 -13.68
C GLN A 56 -14.30 -19.59 -14.49
N ALA A 57 -15.20 -18.90 -13.81
CA ALA A 57 -16.11 -17.93 -14.41
C ALA A 57 -16.47 -16.84 -13.39
N GLY A 58 -16.90 -15.70 -13.88
CA GLY A 58 -17.41 -14.59 -13.08
C GLY A 58 -18.22 -13.65 -13.96
N THR A 59 -19.39 -13.23 -13.48
CA THR A 59 -20.30 -12.36 -14.24
C THR A 59 -19.63 -11.06 -14.70
N LEU A 60 -18.73 -10.51 -13.88
CA LEU A 60 -18.01 -9.27 -14.20
C LEU A 60 -16.64 -9.53 -14.85
N SER A 61 -16.24 -10.78 -15.05
CA SER A 61 -14.97 -11.11 -15.72
C SER A 61 -14.96 -10.58 -17.14
N GLY A 62 -13.90 -9.85 -17.47
CA GLY A 62 -13.77 -9.23 -18.81
C GLY A 62 -14.73 -8.07 -19.06
N ASN A 63 -15.32 -7.46 -18.03
CA ASN A 63 -16.17 -6.27 -18.19
C ASN A 63 -15.43 -5.22 -19.04
N PRO A 64 -16.00 -4.76 -20.17
CA PRO A 64 -15.27 -3.91 -21.13
C PRO A 64 -14.83 -2.56 -20.54
N VAL A 65 -15.61 -1.96 -19.66
CA VAL A 65 -15.25 -0.70 -19.00
C VAL A 65 -14.07 -0.91 -18.06
N ALA A 66 -14.12 -1.96 -17.25
CA ALA A 66 -13.04 -2.30 -16.32
C ALA A 66 -11.74 -2.69 -17.07
N MET A 67 -11.87 -3.41 -18.19
CA MET A 67 -10.71 -3.76 -19.02
C MET A 67 -10.10 -2.55 -19.69
N ALA A 68 -10.89 -1.62 -20.22
CA ALA A 68 -10.40 -0.38 -20.82
C ALA A 68 -9.69 0.51 -19.78
N ALA A 69 -10.28 0.68 -18.60
CA ALA A 69 -9.66 1.45 -17.52
C ALA A 69 -8.34 0.82 -17.06
N GLY A 70 -8.35 -0.48 -16.78
CA GLY A 70 -7.16 -1.23 -16.36
C GLY A 70 -6.07 -1.22 -17.41
N PHE A 71 -6.40 -1.43 -18.68
CA PHE A 71 -5.44 -1.36 -19.78
C PHE A 71 -4.76 0.02 -19.86
N THR A 72 -5.55 1.09 -19.78
CA THR A 72 -5.03 2.46 -19.81
C THR A 72 -4.07 2.72 -18.66
N GLN A 73 -4.45 2.32 -17.44
CA GLN A 73 -3.60 2.46 -16.25
C GLN A 73 -2.30 1.69 -16.37
N LEU A 74 -2.37 0.41 -16.78
CA LEU A 74 -1.18 -0.44 -16.87
C LEU A 74 -0.26 0.00 -18.00
N LYS A 75 -0.83 0.43 -19.15
CA LYS A 75 -0.05 1.01 -20.24
C LYS A 75 0.70 2.27 -19.77
N TYR A 76 0.03 3.16 -19.07
CA TYR A 76 0.64 4.37 -18.52
C TYR A 76 1.79 4.03 -17.57
N LEU A 77 1.59 3.10 -16.64
CA LEU A 77 2.64 2.66 -15.71
C LEU A 77 3.82 1.98 -16.40
N TYR A 78 3.56 1.27 -17.51
CA TYR A 78 4.61 0.65 -18.32
C TYR A 78 5.47 1.68 -19.03
N GLU A 79 4.85 2.73 -19.57
CA GLU A 79 5.50 3.80 -20.30
C GLU A 79 6.19 4.82 -19.39
N HIS A 80 5.80 4.90 -18.08
CA HIS A 80 6.23 5.88 -17.10
C HIS A 80 6.76 5.23 -15.82
N GLN A 81 7.79 4.40 -15.94
CA GLN A 81 8.33 3.69 -14.77
C GLN A 81 9.10 4.59 -13.79
N GLU A 82 9.45 5.82 -14.17
CA GLU A 82 10.00 6.86 -13.29
C GLU A 82 9.07 7.17 -12.11
N ILE A 83 7.76 6.95 -12.26
CA ILE A 83 6.74 7.12 -11.20
C ILE A 83 7.12 6.36 -9.91
N TYR A 84 7.74 5.19 -10.03
CA TYR A 84 8.12 4.39 -8.87
C TYR A 84 9.23 5.07 -8.06
N LYS A 85 10.17 5.77 -8.71
CA LYS A 85 11.21 6.57 -8.03
C LYS A 85 10.60 7.77 -7.34
N ASP A 86 9.67 8.46 -8.00
CA ASP A 86 8.98 9.63 -7.42
C ASP A 86 8.16 9.22 -6.19
N LEU A 87 7.45 8.11 -6.27
CA LEU A 87 6.68 7.58 -5.14
C LEU A 87 7.59 7.16 -3.99
N ALA A 88 8.74 6.55 -4.27
CA ALA A 88 9.72 6.19 -3.25
C ALA A 88 10.31 7.45 -2.57
N ALA A 89 10.63 8.49 -3.32
CA ALA A 89 11.12 9.76 -2.78
C ALA A 89 10.06 10.44 -1.89
N LYS A 90 8.80 10.46 -2.32
CA LYS A 90 7.68 10.96 -1.51
C LYS A 90 7.47 10.13 -0.25
N GLY A 91 7.59 8.80 -0.35
CA GLY A 91 7.53 7.91 0.79
C GLY A 91 8.63 8.17 1.80
N GLU A 92 9.87 8.34 1.35
CA GLU A 92 10.99 8.71 2.21
C GLU A 92 10.74 10.06 2.90
N LYS A 93 10.25 11.06 2.17
CA LYS A 93 9.93 12.37 2.74
C LYS A 93 8.86 12.26 3.84
N LEU A 94 7.74 11.57 3.57
CA LEU A 94 6.63 11.47 4.53
C LEU A 94 6.93 10.47 5.66
N TYR A 95 7.27 9.25 5.32
CA TYR A 95 7.37 8.17 6.30
C TYR A 95 8.71 8.19 7.05
N GLY A 96 9.79 8.56 6.37
CA GLY A 96 11.07 8.89 7.02
C GLY A 96 10.94 10.10 7.92
N GLY A 97 10.17 11.12 7.51
CA GLY A 97 9.80 12.27 8.34
C GLY A 97 8.99 11.87 9.58
N LEU A 98 7.97 11.00 9.43
CA LEU A 98 7.21 10.46 10.56
C LEU A 98 8.11 9.69 11.54
N LYS A 99 9.01 8.86 11.03
CA LYS A 99 9.97 8.13 11.86
C LYS A 99 10.86 9.07 12.67
N LYS A 100 11.38 10.14 12.04
CA LYS A 100 12.13 11.19 12.75
C LYS A 100 11.30 11.89 13.83
N ILE A 101 10.03 12.20 13.59
CA ILE A 101 9.13 12.79 14.60
C ILE A 101 8.98 11.87 15.81
N VAL A 102 8.81 10.56 15.58
CA VAL A 102 8.72 9.55 16.65
C VAL A 102 10.02 9.51 17.47
N GLU A 103 11.17 9.51 16.81
CA GLU A 103 12.50 9.50 17.43
C GLU A 103 12.76 10.80 18.23
N GLU A 104 12.52 11.98 17.62
CA GLU A 104 12.70 13.31 18.25
C GLU A 104 11.86 13.49 19.51
N LYS A 105 10.65 12.89 19.53
CA LYS A 105 9.76 12.93 20.70
C LYS A 105 10.04 11.84 21.72
N GLY A 106 10.99 10.93 21.47
CA GLY A 106 11.29 9.80 22.33
C GLY A 106 10.12 8.83 22.49
N LEU A 107 9.25 8.71 21.49
CA LEU A 107 8.07 7.86 21.56
C LEU A 107 8.45 6.39 21.24
N PRO A 108 7.93 5.42 22.00
CA PRO A 108 8.25 4.01 21.80
C PRO A 108 7.39 3.38 20.69
N TYR A 109 7.26 4.06 19.55
CA TYR A 109 6.43 3.57 18.46
C TYR A 109 7.28 3.13 17.28
N GLN A 110 6.78 2.18 16.49
CA GLN A 110 7.47 1.66 15.32
C GLN A 110 6.85 2.23 14.04
N VAL A 111 7.70 2.65 13.11
CA VAL A 111 7.28 3.08 11.76
C VAL A 111 7.94 2.17 10.75
N ASN A 112 7.14 1.30 10.15
CA ASN A 112 7.56 0.43 9.07
C ASN A 112 7.08 1.01 7.74
N TYR A 113 7.99 1.22 6.79
CA TYR A 113 7.63 1.71 5.48
C TYR A 113 8.52 1.14 4.39
N ASP A 114 7.97 1.10 3.19
CA ASP A 114 8.71 0.80 1.97
C ASP A 114 8.04 1.53 0.80
N SER A 115 8.83 2.32 0.06
CA SER A 115 8.33 3.13 -1.06
C SER A 115 7.09 3.96 -0.66
N SER A 116 5.96 3.75 -1.32
CA SER A 116 4.73 4.51 -1.15
C SER A 116 3.77 3.97 -0.10
N LEU A 117 4.19 3.04 0.74
CA LEU A 117 3.33 2.43 1.77
C LEU A 117 4.03 2.38 3.14
N ALA A 118 3.25 2.57 4.20
CA ALA A 118 3.75 2.56 5.57
C ALA A 118 2.68 2.16 6.58
N SER A 119 3.13 1.80 7.78
CA SER A 119 2.29 1.70 8.97
C SER A 119 3.04 2.25 10.17
N ILE A 120 2.33 2.96 11.04
CA ILE A 120 2.80 3.29 12.39
C ILE A 120 2.16 2.34 13.38
N PHE A 121 2.96 1.74 14.26
CA PHE A 121 2.52 0.81 15.29
C PHE A 121 2.78 1.39 16.68
N PHE A 122 1.75 1.47 17.50
CA PHE A 122 1.81 2.03 18.86
C PHE A 122 2.30 0.96 19.84
N THR A 123 3.52 0.48 19.65
CA THR A 123 4.19 -0.53 20.48
C THR A 123 5.70 -0.25 20.52
N ASP A 124 6.33 -0.64 21.63
CA ASP A 124 7.79 -0.61 21.81
C ASP A 124 8.51 -1.83 21.22
N GLN A 125 7.75 -2.83 20.78
CA GLN A 125 8.31 -4.05 20.19
C GLN A 125 8.60 -3.88 18.70
N GLU A 126 9.68 -4.50 18.22
CA GLU A 126 9.94 -4.59 16.78
C GLU A 126 8.79 -5.32 16.07
N VAL A 127 8.20 -4.66 15.08
CA VAL A 127 7.08 -5.22 14.31
C VAL A 127 7.58 -5.81 13.01
N LYS A 128 7.52 -7.14 12.88
CA LYS A 128 7.95 -7.91 11.71
C LYS A 128 6.94 -8.95 11.21
N ASP A 129 5.88 -9.18 11.98
CA ASP A 129 4.82 -10.11 11.67
C ASP A 129 3.49 -9.67 12.32
N TYR A 130 2.42 -10.45 12.06
CA TYR A 130 1.11 -10.15 12.64
C TYR A 130 1.07 -10.30 14.16
N VAL A 131 1.86 -11.21 14.73
CA VAL A 131 1.89 -11.43 16.19
C VAL A 131 2.46 -10.20 16.89
N SER A 132 3.59 -9.69 16.39
CA SER A 132 4.20 -8.47 16.92
C SER A 132 3.35 -7.22 16.60
N ALA A 133 2.69 -7.14 15.45
CA ALA A 133 1.76 -6.04 15.15
C ALA A 133 0.60 -5.95 16.15
N LYS A 134 0.09 -7.10 16.64
CA LYS A 134 -1.00 -7.15 17.63
C LYS A 134 -0.62 -6.62 19.02
N THR A 135 0.64 -6.38 19.30
CA THR A 135 1.07 -5.73 20.57
C THR A 135 0.75 -4.24 20.59
N SER A 136 0.32 -3.67 19.45
CA SER A 136 -0.03 -2.25 19.33
C SER A 136 -1.20 -1.85 20.23
N ASN A 137 -1.07 -0.69 20.86
CA ASN A 137 -2.12 -0.09 21.68
C ASN A 137 -3.19 0.56 20.79
N LEU A 138 -4.34 -0.09 20.65
CA LEU A 138 -5.43 0.36 19.79
C LEU A 138 -6.11 1.64 20.28
N GLU A 139 -6.08 1.93 21.58
CA GLU A 139 -6.63 3.17 22.13
C GLU A 139 -5.76 4.38 21.76
N LEU A 140 -4.43 4.22 21.81
CA LEU A 140 -3.51 5.25 21.34
C LEU A 140 -3.65 5.49 19.83
N PHE A 141 -3.77 4.42 19.04
CA PHE A 141 -4.06 4.56 17.61
C PHE A 141 -5.37 5.34 17.38
N ALA A 142 -6.44 5.03 18.12
CA ALA A 142 -7.71 5.72 17.97
C ALA A 142 -7.61 7.22 18.35
N LYS A 143 -6.81 7.58 19.35
CA LYS A 143 -6.52 8.97 19.69
C LYS A 143 -5.74 9.67 18.59
N TYR A 144 -4.68 9.03 18.09
CA TYR A 144 -3.89 9.52 16.96
C TYR A 144 -4.76 9.74 15.72
N PHE A 145 -5.56 8.75 15.32
CA PHE A 145 -6.49 8.85 14.20
C PHE A 145 -7.42 10.08 14.33
N LYS A 146 -8.03 10.26 15.52
CA LYS A 146 -8.88 11.43 15.79
C LYS A 146 -8.09 12.74 15.76
N GLY A 147 -6.86 12.74 16.24
CA GLY A 147 -5.94 13.88 16.19
C GLY A 147 -5.60 14.29 14.77
N MET A 148 -5.34 13.32 13.89
CA MET A 148 -5.12 13.53 12.46
C MET A 148 -6.37 14.08 11.77
N LEU A 149 -7.53 13.45 12.03
CA LEU A 149 -8.80 13.87 11.44
C LEU A 149 -9.17 15.32 11.81
N LYS A 150 -8.96 15.73 13.08
CA LYS A 150 -9.14 17.13 13.52
C LYS A 150 -8.25 18.13 12.78
N ARG A 151 -7.12 17.67 12.24
CA ARG A 151 -6.17 18.46 11.45
C ARG A 151 -6.39 18.33 9.94
N GLY A 152 -7.51 17.75 9.52
CA GLY A 152 -7.91 17.61 8.13
C GLY A 152 -7.27 16.43 7.38
N ILE A 153 -6.54 15.55 8.08
CA ILE A 153 -5.90 14.38 7.48
C ILE A 153 -6.69 13.12 7.82
N HIS A 154 -7.24 12.48 6.80
CA HIS A 154 -7.99 11.24 6.94
C HIS A 154 -7.09 10.02 6.70
N LEU A 155 -6.84 9.26 7.74
CA LEU A 155 -6.12 7.98 7.70
C LEU A 155 -7.11 6.80 7.62
N ALA A 156 -6.60 5.58 7.41
CA ALA A 156 -7.40 4.38 7.60
C ALA A 156 -7.81 4.25 9.10
N PRO A 157 -9.07 3.88 9.39
CA PRO A 157 -9.57 3.84 10.76
C PRO A 157 -9.12 2.61 11.57
N SER A 158 -8.23 1.80 11.04
CA SER A 158 -7.71 0.58 11.67
C SER A 158 -6.19 0.63 11.77
N GLN A 159 -5.66 0.27 12.95
CA GLN A 159 -4.23 0.09 13.21
C GLN A 159 -3.56 -0.88 12.22
N PHE A 160 -4.32 -1.86 11.74
CA PHE A 160 -3.80 -2.93 10.88
C PHE A 160 -3.91 -2.64 9.39
N GLU A 161 -4.22 -1.41 9.03
CA GLU A 161 -4.21 -0.95 7.65
C GLU A 161 -3.00 -0.06 7.37
N ALA A 162 -2.43 -0.23 6.17
CA ALA A 162 -1.32 0.59 5.73
C ALA A 162 -1.80 1.95 5.17
N MET A 163 -0.95 2.96 5.32
CA MET A 163 -1.06 4.25 4.62
C MET A 163 -0.46 4.13 3.22
N PHE A 164 -1.00 4.87 2.27
CA PHE A 164 -0.56 4.85 0.89
C PHE A 164 -0.39 6.27 0.34
N LEU A 165 0.68 6.45 -0.43
CA LEU A 165 0.88 7.63 -1.25
C LEU A 165 0.49 7.37 -2.72
N SER A 166 0.15 8.44 -3.41
CA SER A 166 -0.06 8.48 -4.86
C SER A 166 0.71 9.64 -5.48
N THR A 167 0.77 9.68 -6.79
CA THR A 167 1.40 10.77 -7.53
C THR A 167 0.72 12.13 -7.31
N ALA A 168 -0.56 12.13 -6.89
CA ALA A 168 -1.32 13.34 -6.60
C ALA A 168 -0.91 14.04 -5.28
N HIS A 169 -0.19 13.37 -4.39
CA HIS A 169 0.35 14.01 -3.19
C HIS A 169 1.52 14.91 -3.58
N THR A 170 1.32 16.22 -3.47
CA THR A 170 2.39 17.21 -3.71
C THR A 170 3.30 17.32 -2.48
N ASP A 171 4.41 18.02 -2.62
CA ASP A 171 5.32 18.27 -1.50
C ASP A 171 4.66 19.07 -0.38
N GLU A 172 3.80 20.04 -0.73
CA GLU A 172 3.04 20.84 0.22
C GLU A 172 2.08 19.97 1.04
N VAL A 173 1.34 19.05 0.39
CA VAL A 173 0.44 18.09 1.07
C VAL A 173 1.23 17.18 2.00
N ILE A 174 2.43 16.76 1.61
CA ILE A 174 3.30 15.93 2.45
C ILE A 174 3.77 16.71 3.67
N ASP A 175 4.19 17.97 3.49
CA ASP A 175 4.65 18.82 4.58
C ASP A 175 3.52 19.16 5.57
N GLU A 176 2.32 19.48 5.08
CA GLU A 176 1.11 19.66 5.90
C GLU A 176 0.76 18.37 6.68
N THR A 177 0.91 17.20 6.04
CA THR A 177 0.67 15.92 6.69
C THR A 177 1.67 15.66 7.81
N LEU A 178 2.95 15.97 7.61
CA LEU A 178 3.99 15.86 8.65
C LEU A 178 3.71 16.74 9.85
N GLU A 179 3.29 18.00 9.62
CA GLU A 179 2.89 18.91 10.71
C GLU A 179 1.68 18.37 11.48
N ALA A 180 0.69 17.84 10.78
CA ALA A 180 -0.47 17.19 11.41
C ALA A 180 -0.05 15.97 12.26
N MET A 181 0.88 15.14 11.75
CA MET A 181 1.42 13.97 12.46
C MET A 181 2.18 14.41 13.71
N ARG A 182 3.04 15.45 13.62
CA ARG A 182 3.77 16.02 14.75
C ARG A 182 2.84 16.53 15.86
N GLY A 183 1.77 17.22 15.46
CA GLY A 183 0.76 17.73 16.39
C GLY A 183 -0.04 16.60 17.02
N ALA A 184 -0.54 15.63 16.22
CA ALA A 184 -1.35 14.53 16.71
C ALA A 184 -0.58 13.59 17.67
N LEU A 185 0.72 13.35 17.41
CA LEU A 185 1.61 12.61 18.30
C LEU A 185 1.99 13.39 19.56
N GLY A 186 1.93 14.73 19.51
CA GLY A 186 2.15 15.58 20.68
C GLY A 186 0.97 15.64 21.65
N ASP A 187 -0.23 15.31 21.17
CA ASP A 187 -1.47 15.30 21.97
C ASP A 187 -1.71 13.97 22.71
N LEU A 188 -0.86 12.94 22.51
CA LEU A 188 -0.98 11.63 23.16
C LEU A 188 -0.36 11.59 24.53
#